data_15d9113814f699e230806df7ebaa27e7
#
_entry.id   15d9113814f699e230806df7ebaa27e7
#
_cell.length_a   1.000
_cell.length_b   1.000
_cell.length_c   1.000
_cell.angle_alpha   90.00
_cell.angle_beta   90.00
_cell.angle_gamma   90.00
#
_symmetry.space_group_name_H-M   'P 1'
#
loop_
_entity.id
_entity.type
_entity.pdbx_description
1 polymer ?
#
loop_
_entity_poly.entity_id
_entity_poly.type
_entity_poly.pdbx_seq_one_letter_code
_entity_poly.pdbx_strand_id
1 'polypeptide(L)'
;MSYKKNNEKNALHGFSLGIATTVAEPNTILPLIISHFSSNLIIVGIFTSLLRGGAIIVQLIAAFYAQSYQKVMPYLKIVFFFRFLSWFLIGVSIFFVGDSNKTLTLWLIGIGLFFFSFSAGFGGIYFKEIIAKVFDKKERGKTMSTKQLFASIGSLLSGGVAGWVLENFEAPNSYAYLFMISALLMAVGLIAFSTIEEPIKEKVTQREDSFVKFLKNATKIFKEDERLRLQILITLFGYAFLLAMPFIILKAQNSFELTGWLVGGFITIQMIGSILGNLFLWKRMTENYIRMMQLAFTIMISLFILAFFASSPLHYVIVFLLFGIARDGFRNADMNLILEIAPEEKRPVYVAIQSSLTSFGFFFAIPGGLILEMFGYDALYIFTIMILLVGLFFTRKLMKMVSLESSQVQIS
;
A
#
# COMPACT_ATOMS: atom_id res chain seq x y z
N MET A 1 -22.72 -22.43 7.94
CA MET A 1 -21.44 -22.54 8.70
C MET A 1 -21.32 -21.37 9.65
N SER A 2 -20.80 -21.55 10.87
CA SER A 2 -20.84 -20.50 11.90
C SER A 2 -20.02 -19.28 11.50
N TYR A 3 -20.52 -18.05 11.71
CA TYR A 3 -19.82 -16.77 11.63
C TYR A 3 -18.40 -16.84 12.22
N LYS A 4 -18.26 -17.46 13.40
CA LYS A 4 -16.98 -17.63 14.08
C LYS A 4 -15.93 -18.29 13.20
N LYS A 5 -16.26 -19.41 12.54
CA LYS A 5 -15.33 -20.16 11.68
C LYS A 5 -14.89 -19.36 10.44
N ASN A 6 -15.80 -18.60 9.82
CA ASN A 6 -15.45 -17.74 8.68
C ASN A 6 -14.59 -16.55 9.12
N ASN A 7 -14.84 -16.00 10.32
CA ASN A 7 -14.03 -14.93 10.88
C ASN A 7 -12.60 -15.41 11.22
N GLU A 8 -12.45 -16.63 11.76
CA GLU A 8 -11.14 -17.25 12.02
C GLU A 8 -10.34 -17.42 10.70
N LYS A 9 -10.97 -17.92 9.63
CA LYS A 9 -10.35 -18.05 8.30
C LYS A 9 -9.92 -16.69 7.73
N ASN A 10 -10.75 -15.66 7.90
CA ASN A 10 -10.44 -14.30 7.49
C ASN A 10 -9.31 -13.69 8.32
N ALA A 11 -9.25 -13.97 9.62
CA ALA A 11 -8.16 -13.55 10.50
C ALA A 11 -6.83 -14.23 10.12
N LEU A 12 -6.85 -15.54 9.87
CA LEU A 12 -5.67 -16.29 9.39
C LEU A 12 -5.18 -15.77 8.03
N HIS A 13 -6.10 -15.46 7.11
CA HIS A 13 -5.76 -14.80 5.85
C HIS A 13 -5.09 -13.43 6.09
N GLY A 14 -5.61 -12.63 7.04
CA GLY A 14 -4.99 -11.36 7.43
C GLY A 14 -3.56 -11.53 7.95
N PHE A 15 -3.38 -12.45 8.91
CA PHE A 15 -2.07 -12.76 9.51
C PHE A 15 -1.05 -13.20 8.45
N SER A 16 -1.41 -14.19 7.64
CA SER A 16 -0.53 -14.73 6.61
C SER A 16 -0.15 -13.71 5.53
N LEU A 17 -1.09 -12.86 5.11
CA LEU A 17 -0.78 -11.75 4.20
C LEU A 17 0.07 -10.68 4.85
N GLY A 18 -0.17 -10.37 6.12
CA GLY A 18 0.62 -9.40 6.88
C GLY A 18 2.09 -9.81 6.91
N ILE A 19 2.38 -11.04 7.32
CA ILE A 19 3.75 -11.53 7.38
C ILE A 19 4.39 -11.61 5.98
N ALA A 20 3.67 -12.16 4.99
CA ALA A 20 4.21 -12.37 3.65
C ALA A 20 4.55 -11.08 2.91
N THR A 21 3.66 -10.09 2.94
CA THR A 21 3.88 -8.83 2.20
C THR A 21 4.91 -7.92 2.86
N THR A 22 5.13 -8.07 4.18
CA THR A 22 6.09 -7.26 4.90
C THR A 22 7.52 -7.81 4.77
N VAL A 23 7.70 -9.11 4.52
CA VAL A 23 9.01 -9.73 4.26
C VAL A 23 9.69 -9.15 3.02
N ALA A 24 8.93 -8.70 2.01
CA ALA A 24 9.48 -7.96 0.87
C ALA A 24 8.98 -6.50 0.89
N GLU A 25 9.11 -5.86 2.03
CA GLU A 25 8.66 -4.49 2.26
C GLU A 25 9.25 -3.54 1.21
N PRO A 26 8.39 -2.77 0.48
CA PRO A 26 8.82 -2.01 -0.69
C PRO A 26 9.70 -0.79 -0.39
N ASN A 27 9.83 -0.39 0.88
CA ASN A 27 10.66 0.76 1.28
C ASN A 27 11.96 0.34 1.99
N THR A 28 12.16 -0.98 2.22
CA THR A 28 13.35 -1.51 2.88
C THR A 28 13.96 -2.67 2.10
N ILE A 29 13.34 -3.85 2.09
CA ILE A 29 13.93 -5.07 1.52
C ILE A 29 13.97 -5.02 0.00
N LEU A 30 12.89 -4.62 -0.67
CA LEU A 30 12.86 -4.61 -2.14
C LEU A 30 13.92 -3.68 -2.75
N PRO A 31 14.14 -2.44 -2.26
CA PRO A 31 15.25 -1.61 -2.73
C PRO A 31 16.63 -2.27 -2.56
N LEU A 32 16.89 -2.94 -1.44
CA LEU A 32 18.16 -3.66 -1.21
C LEU A 32 18.34 -4.81 -2.20
N ILE A 33 17.28 -5.59 -2.48
CA ILE A 33 17.33 -6.67 -3.46
C ILE A 33 17.65 -6.12 -4.85
N ILE A 34 16.97 -5.07 -5.28
CA ILE A 34 17.18 -4.51 -6.62
C ILE A 34 18.55 -3.86 -6.74
N SER A 35 19.02 -3.15 -5.70
CA SER A 35 20.35 -2.54 -5.69
C SER A 35 21.49 -3.58 -5.74
N HIS A 36 21.27 -4.80 -5.24
CA HIS A 36 22.23 -5.90 -5.38
C HIS A 36 22.44 -6.32 -6.85
N PHE A 37 21.37 -6.30 -7.64
CA PHE A 37 21.42 -6.70 -9.05
C PHE A 37 21.68 -5.52 -10.02
N SER A 38 21.42 -4.27 -9.61
CA SER A 38 21.61 -3.08 -10.43
C SER A 38 22.05 -1.87 -9.61
N SER A 39 23.10 -1.19 -10.06
CA SER A 39 23.51 0.10 -9.49
C SER A 39 22.63 1.27 -9.93
N ASN A 40 21.76 1.07 -10.93
CA ASN A 40 20.89 2.12 -11.45
C ASN A 40 19.68 2.35 -10.52
N LEU A 41 19.61 3.52 -9.91
CA LEU A 41 18.59 3.88 -8.94
C LEU A 41 17.19 4.08 -9.56
N ILE A 42 17.12 4.38 -10.86
CA ILE A 42 15.85 4.45 -11.60
C ILE A 42 15.20 3.05 -11.64
N ILE A 43 16.02 2.00 -11.82
CA ILE A 43 15.54 0.60 -11.79
C ILE A 43 14.94 0.28 -10.43
N VAL A 44 15.58 0.68 -9.33
CA VAL A 44 14.99 0.54 -7.97
C VAL A 44 13.61 1.22 -7.90
N GLY A 45 13.50 2.45 -8.43
CA GLY A 45 12.23 3.19 -8.51
C GLY A 45 11.17 2.47 -9.34
N ILE A 46 11.54 1.90 -10.49
CA ILE A 46 10.62 1.13 -11.36
C ILE A 46 10.07 -0.09 -10.60
N PHE A 47 10.91 -0.88 -9.97
CA PHE A 47 10.51 -2.12 -9.30
C PHE A 47 9.64 -1.86 -8.07
N THR A 48 9.95 -0.85 -7.27
CA THR A 48 9.09 -0.44 -6.13
C THR A 48 7.74 0.10 -6.60
N SER A 49 7.69 0.74 -7.77
CA SER A 49 6.46 1.18 -8.42
C SER A 49 5.64 0.02 -8.99
N LEU A 50 6.27 -0.98 -9.60
CA LEU A 50 5.62 -2.17 -10.16
C LEU A 50 4.84 -2.95 -9.09
N LEU A 51 5.39 -3.06 -7.88
CA LEU A 51 4.74 -3.77 -6.76
C LEU A 51 3.35 -3.20 -6.42
N ARG A 52 3.09 -1.93 -6.73
CA ARG A 52 1.81 -1.25 -6.47
C ARG A 52 1.04 -0.92 -7.75
N GLY A 53 1.75 -0.58 -8.80
CA GLY A 53 1.19 -0.03 -10.04
C GLY A 53 0.39 -1.03 -10.88
N GLY A 54 0.76 -2.30 -10.88
CA GLY A 54 0.06 -3.33 -11.67
C GLY A 54 -1.41 -3.50 -11.29
N ALA A 55 -1.77 -3.28 -10.02
CA ALA A 55 -3.14 -3.38 -9.55
C ALA A 55 -4.08 -2.33 -10.17
N ILE A 56 -3.56 -1.16 -10.53
CA ILE A 56 -4.33 -0.01 -11.01
C ILE A 56 -5.05 -0.32 -12.31
N ILE A 57 -4.32 -0.96 -13.25
CA ILE A 57 -4.79 -1.25 -14.59
C ILE A 57 -6.07 -2.10 -14.55
N VAL A 58 -6.19 -2.99 -13.57
CA VAL A 58 -7.26 -4.00 -13.53
C VAL A 58 -8.38 -3.71 -12.54
N GLN A 59 -8.20 -2.80 -11.59
CA GLN A 59 -9.23 -2.54 -10.56
C GLN A 59 -10.57 -2.11 -11.15
N LEU A 60 -10.56 -1.21 -12.13
CA LEU A 60 -11.78 -0.74 -12.81
C LEU A 60 -12.41 -1.87 -13.64
N ILE A 61 -11.60 -2.66 -14.32
CA ILE A 61 -12.04 -3.82 -15.11
C ILE A 61 -12.64 -4.88 -14.17
N ALA A 62 -11.96 -5.20 -13.09
CA ALA A 62 -12.42 -6.16 -12.09
C ALA A 62 -13.74 -5.75 -11.45
N ALA A 63 -13.89 -4.45 -11.10
CA ALA A 63 -15.13 -3.91 -10.55
C ALA A 63 -16.30 -4.00 -11.55
N PHE A 64 -16.03 -3.68 -12.81
CA PHE A 64 -17.04 -3.73 -13.87
C PHE A 64 -17.56 -5.16 -14.10
N TYR A 65 -16.70 -6.18 -14.10
CA TYR A 65 -17.10 -7.57 -14.28
C TYR A 65 -17.68 -8.23 -13.03
N ALA A 66 -17.17 -7.90 -11.84
CA ALA A 66 -17.61 -8.52 -10.58
C ALA A 66 -19.10 -8.31 -10.28
N GLN A 67 -19.70 -7.22 -10.76
CA GLN A 67 -21.12 -6.90 -10.58
C GLN A 67 -22.05 -7.99 -11.18
N SER A 68 -21.60 -8.63 -12.28
CA SER A 68 -22.37 -9.63 -13.04
C SER A 68 -22.16 -11.07 -12.57
N TYR A 69 -21.32 -11.32 -11.56
CA TYR A 69 -21.03 -12.68 -11.10
C TYR A 69 -21.96 -13.13 -9.96
N GLN A 70 -22.59 -14.28 -10.11
CA GLN A 70 -23.35 -14.92 -9.04
C GLN A 70 -22.42 -15.39 -7.89
N LYS A 71 -21.24 -15.92 -8.25
CA LYS A 71 -20.16 -16.31 -7.34
C LYS A 71 -18.83 -15.77 -7.85
N VAL A 72 -18.04 -15.17 -6.96
CA VAL A 72 -16.70 -14.66 -7.27
C VAL A 72 -15.58 -15.51 -6.71
N MET A 73 -15.87 -16.43 -5.76
CA MET A 73 -14.87 -17.31 -5.15
C MET A 73 -14.08 -18.16 -6.16
N PRO A 74 -14.68 -18.72 -7.22
CA PRO A 74 -13.90 -19.46 -8.21
C PRO A 74 -12.83 -18.60 -8.88
N TYR A 75 -13.15 -17.37 -9.22
CA TYR A 75 -12.20 -16.42 -9.82
C TYR A 75 -11.15 -15.96 -8.81
N LEU A 76 -11.55 -15.75 -7.54
CA LEU A 76 -10.61 -15.39 -6.48
C LEU A 76 -9.59 -16.51 -6.23
N LYS A 77 -9.97 -17.77 -6.32
CA LYS A 77 -9.03 -18.91 -6.20
C LYS A 77 -7.96 -18.89 -7.28
N ILE A 78 -8.34 -18.58 -8.52
CA ILE A 78 -7.40 -18.41 -9.65
C ILE A 78 -6.44 -17.24 -9.38
N VAL A 79 -6.97 -16.12 -8.94
CA VAL A 79 -6.18 -14.94 -8.56
C VAL A 79 -5.20 -15.27 -7.42
N PHE A 80 -5.63 -16.00 -6.41
CA PHE A 80 -4.80 -16.44 -5.29
C PHE A 80 -3.66 -17.36 -5.75
N PHE A 81 -3.95 -18.30 -6.67
CA PHE A 81 -2.94 -19.16 -7.25
C PHE A 81 -1.88 -18.34 -8.01
N PHE A 82 -2.28 -17.41 -8.89
CA PHE A 82 -1.34 -16.56 -9.61
C PHE A 82 -0.53 -15.66 -8.68
N ARG A 83 -1.14 -15.16 -7.61
CA ARG A 83 -0.48 -14.35 -6.60
C ARG A 83 0.61 -15.13 -5.87
N PHE A 84 0.29 -16.34 -5.42
CA PHE A 84 1.27 -17.25 -4.83
C PHE A 84 2.39 -17.60 -5.81
N LEU A 85 2.01 -18.05 -7.02
CA LEU A 85 2.96 -18.47 -8.03
C LEU A 85 3.94 -17.36 -8.42
N SER A 86 3.45 -16.15 -8.67
CA SER A 86 4.30 -15.01 -9.01
C SER A 86 5.33 -14.73 -7.93
N TRP A 87 4.91 -14.74 -6.66
CA TRP A 87 5.77 -14.46 -5.52
C TRP A 87 6.80 -15.55 -5.29
N PHE A 88 6.38 -16.83 -5.41
CA PHE A 88 7.25 -17.98 -5.30
C PHE A 88 8.29 -18.03 -6.43
N LEU A 89 7.87 -17.77 -7.67
CA LEU A 89 8.75 -17.76 -8.84
C LEU A 89 9.81 -16.65 -8.77
N ILE A 90 9.55 -15.51 -8.12
CA ILE A 90 10.59 -14.52 -7.85
C ILE A 90 11.72 -15.17 -7.03
N GLY A 91 11.38 -15.83 -5.92
CA GLY A 91 12.37 -16.51 -5.09
C GLY A 91 13.14 -17.59 -5.85
N VAL A 92 12.43 -18.45 -6.60
CA VAL A 92 13.03 -19.49 -7.44
C VAL A 92 13.98 -18.89 -8.49
N SER A 93 13.59 -17.78 -9.13
CA SER A 93 14.41 -17.11 -10.12
C SER A 93 15.70 -16.54 -9.52
N ILE A 94 15.61 -15.94 -8.34
CA ILE A 94 16.79 -15.43 -7.62
C ILE A 94 17.71 -16.60 -7.24
N PHE A 95 17.15 -17.72 -6.78
CA PHE A 95 17.93 -18.89 -6.34
C PHE A 95 18.71 -19.54 -7.47
N PHE A 96 18.07 -19.77 -8.63
CA PHE A 96 18.70 -20.49 -9.75
C PHE A 96 19.47 -19.58 -10.72
N VAL A 97 19.07 -18.34 -10.90
CA VAL A 97 19.70 -17.40 -11.84
C VAL A 97 20.58 -16.40 -11.10
N GLY A 98 20.06 -15.71 -10.08
CA GLY A 98 20.79 -14.84 -9.15
C GLY A 98 21.90 -14.01 -9.79
N ASP A 99 23.10 -14.14 -9.23
CA ASP A 99 24.29 -13.44 -9.71
C ASP A 99 24.88 -13.97 -11.01
N SER A 100 24.48 -15.19 -11.43
CA SER A 100 24.97 -15.76 -12.70
C SER A 100 24.50 -14.97 -13.92
N ASN A 101 23.30 -14.36 -13.84
CA ASN A 101 22.79 -13.45 -14.86
C ASN A 101 21.89 -12.38 -14.24
N LYS A 102 22.49 -11.31 -13.73
CA LYS A 102 21.80 -10.20 -13.04
C LYS A 102 20.69 -9.57 -13.89
N THR A 103 20.90 -9.43 -15.20
CA THR A 103 19.92 -8.84 -16.12
C THR A 103 18.67 -9.73 -16.22
N LEU A 104 18.86 -11.04 -16.43
CA LEU A 104 17.73 -11.97 -16.48
C LEU A 104 17.00 -12.05 -15.16
N THR A 105 17.73 -12.04 -14.04
CA THR A 105 17.15 -12.03 -12.68
C THR A 105 16.26 -10.81 -12.49
N LEU A 106 16.70 -9.62 -12.88
CA LEU A 106 15.89 -8.41 -12.83
C LEU A 106 14.61 -8.53 -13.68
N TRP A 107 14.71 -9.02 -14.90
CA TRP A 107 13.52 -9.23 -15.74
C TRP A 107 12.52 -10.18 -15.08
N LEU A 108 12.98 -11.29 -14.52
CA LEU A 108 12.12 -12.27 -13.85
C LEU A 108 11.48 -11.70 -12.58
N ILE A 109 12.23 -10.95 -11.77
CA ILE A 109 11.69 -10.23 -10.62
C ILE A 109 10.62 -9.22 -11.08
N GLY A 110 10.90 -8.42 -12.10
CA GLY A 110 9.98 -7.41 -12.63
C GLY A 110 8.66 -8.02 -13.11
N ILE A 111 8.75 -9.10 -13.90
CA ILE A 111 7.58 -9.86 -14.37
C ILE A 111 6.80 -10.42 -13.17
N GLY A 112 7.48 -11.01 -12.19
CA GLY A 112 6.84 -11.54 -10.98
C GLY A 112 6.13 -10.48 -10.17
N LEU A 113 6.76 -9.31 -9.92
CA LEU A 113 6.16 -8.18 -9.22
C LEU A 113 4.94 -7.62 -9.97
N PHE A 114 5.03 -7.51 -11.30
CA PHE A 114 3.91 -7.06 -12.12
C PHE A 114 2.71 -8.00 -11.98
N PHE A 115 2.89 -9.31 -12.16
CA PHE A 115 1.80 -10.29 -12.05
C PHE A 115 1.26 -10.40 -10.62
N PHE A 116 2.11 -10.28 -9.60
CA PHE A 116 1.69 -10.22 -8.22
C PHE A 116 0.77 -9.01 -7.96
N SER A 117 1.17 -7.83 -8.43
CA SER A 117 0.40 -6.60 -8.28
C SER A 117 -0.87 -6.61 -9.13
N PHE A 118 -0.78 -7.08 -10.36
CA PHE A 118 -1.91 -7.25 -11.29
C PHE A 118 -3.00 -8.16 -10.68
N SER A 119 -2.59 -9.32 -10.17
CA SER A 119 -3.51 -10.24 -9.47
C SER A 119 -4.11 -9.62 -8.21
N ALA A 120 -3.37 -8.79 -7.47
CA ALA A 120 -3.88 -8.10 -6.31
C ALA A 120 -5.02 -7.11 -6.65
N GLY A 121 -5.01 -6.51 -7.83
CA GLY A 121 -6.08 -5.64 -8.32
C GLY A 121 -7.42 -6.36 -8.42
N PHE A 122 -7.46 -7.54 -9.05
CA PHE A 122 -8.65 -8.40 -9.07
C PHE A 122 -9.02 -8.90 -7.66
N GLY A 123 -8.00 -9.38 -6.91
CA GLY A 123 -8.19 -9.97 -5.60
C GLY A 123 -8.84 -9.00 -4.61
N GLY A 124 -8.49 -7.73 -4.65
CA GLY A 124 -9.06 -6.70 -3.78
C GLY A 124 -10.57 -6.50 -3.99
N ILE A 125 -11.03 -6.55 -5.24
CA ILE A 125 -12.46 -6.42 -5.58
C ILE A 125 -13.23 -7.69 -5.19
N TYR A 126 -12.75 -8.86 -5.60
CA TYR A 126 -13.40 -10.13 -5.29
C TYR A 126 -13.45 -10.42 -3.79
N PHE A 127 -12.38 -10.11 -3.07
CA PHE A 127 -12.35 -10.22 -1.62
C PHE A 127 -13.44 -9.38 -0.95
N LYS A 128 -13.59 -8.10 -1.34
CA LYS A 128 -14.63 -7.21 -0.78
C LYS A 128 -16.04 -7.74 -1.06
N GLU A 129 -16.28 -8.25 -2.26
CA GLU A 129 -17.58 -8.83 -2.63
C GLU A 129 -17.92 -10.07 -1.78
N ILE A 130 -16.95 -10.98 -1.54
CA ILE A 130 -17.15 -12.14 -0.68
C ILE A 130 -17.41 -11.73 0.77
N ILE A 131 -16.65 -10.78 1.32
CA ILE A 131 -16.90 -10.26 2.67
C ILE A 131 -18.31 -9.67 2.78
N ALA A 132 -18.76 -8.97 1.73
CA ALA A 132 -20.10 -8.40 1.70
C ALA A 132 -21.22 -9.44 1.63
N LYS A 133 -21.00 -10.61 1.07
CA LYS A 133 -21.96 -11.71 0.97
C LYS A 133 -21.96 -12.62 2.20
N VAL A 134 -20.79 -12.88 2.78
CA VAL A 134 -20.61 -13.88 3.84
C VAL A 134 -20.89 -13.32 5.22
N PHE A 135 -20.67 -12.01 5.42
CA PHE A 135 -20.83 -11.37 6.72
C PHE A 135 -21.95 -10.32 6.69
N ASP A 136 -22.84 -10.37 7.67
CA ASP A 136 -23.90 -9.40 7.84
C ASP A 136 -23.35 -7.97 8.03
N LYS A 137 -24.11 -6.96 7.60
CA LYS A 137 -23.70 -5.55 7.63
C LYS A 137 -23.20 -5.11 9.03
N LYS A 138 -23.83 -5.63 10.10
CA LYS A 138 -23.46 -5.33 11.49
C LYS A 138 -22.12 -5.96 11.91
N GLU A 139 -21.75 -7.10 11.33
CA GLU A 139 -20.58 -7.90 11.69
C GLU A 139 -19.34 -7.58 10.83
N ARG A 140 -19.52 -6.97 9.65
CA ARG A 140 -18.42 -6.66 8.70
C ARG A 140 -17.33 -5.82 9.32
N GLY A 141 -17.71 -4.78 10.07
CA GLY A 141 -16.74 -3.90 10.73
C GLY A 141 -15.85 -4.68 11.72
N LYS A 142 -16.45 -5.51 12.57
CA LYS A 142 -15.73 -6.35 13.52
C LYS A 142 -14.82 -7.37 12.83
N THR A 143 -15.32 -8.03 11.77
CA THR A 143 -14.56 -9.00 10.98
C THR A 143 -13.35 -8.36 10.30
N MET A 144 -13.50 -7.17 9.73
CA MET A 144 -12.39 -6.44 9.09
C MET A 144 -11.37 -5.94 10.12
N SER A 145 -11.84 -5.47 11.29
CA SER A 145 -10.95 -5.08 12.39
C SER A 145 -10.15 -6.26 12.93
N THR A 146 -10.79 -7.43 13.09
CA THR A 146 -10.10 -8.66 13.48
C THR A 146 -9.03 -9.04 12.46
N LYS A 147 -9.36 -9.06 11.18
CA LYS A 147 -8.40 -9.32 10.11
C LYS A 147 -7.22 -8.35 10.16
N GLN A 148 -7.49 -7.05 10.33
CA GLN A 148 -6.44 -6.03 10.38
C GLN A 148 -5.53 -6.20 11.61
N LEU A 149 -6.09 -6.55 12.78
CA LEU A 149 -5.31 -6.85 13.98
C LEU A 149 -4.34 -8.01 13.72
N PHE A 150 -4.83 -9.13 13.18
CA PHE A 150 -4.00 -10.28 12.87
C PHE A 150 -2.97 -9.98 11.77
N ALA A 151 -3.32 -9.17 10.77
CA ALA A 151 -2.38 -8.70 9.76
C ALA A 151 -1.25 -7.86 10.38
N SER A 152 -1.57 -6.98 11.34
CA SER A 152 -0.57 -6.17 12.05
C SER A 152 0.38 -7.04 12.89
N ILE A 153 -0.15 -8.09 13.56
CA ILE A 153 0.68 -9.05 14.30
C ILE A 153 1.61 -9.79 13.33
N GLY A 154 1.10 -10.29 12.21
CA GLY A 154 1.92 -10.93 11.19
C GLY A 154 3.01 -10.01 10.63
N SER A 155 2.67 -8.76 10.35
CA SER A 155 3.63 -7.75 9.88
C SER A 155 4.70 -7.43 10.91
N LEU A 156 4.35 -7.40 12.20
CA LEU A 156 5.32 -7.18 13.28
C LEU A 156 6.33 -8.32 13.37
N LEU A 157 5.87 -9.57 13.26
CA LEU A 157 6.72 -10.76 13.32
C LEU A 157 7.62 -10.89 12.08
N SER A 158 7.21 -10.36 10.94
CA SER A 158 7.96 -10.48 9.68
C SER A 158 9.32 -9.78 9.73
N GLY A 159 9.47 -8.71 10.51
CA GLY A 159 10.77 -8.05 10.70
C GLY A 159 11.80 -8.98 11.34
N GLY A 160 11.39 -9.78 12.32
CA GLY A 160 12.24 -10.82 12.92
C GLY A 160 12.62 -11.93 11.94
N VAL A 161 11.66 -12.40 11.13
CA VAL A 161 11.91 -13.42 10.08
C VAL A 161 12.87 -12.85 9.03
N ALA A 162 12.64 -11.64 8.56
CA ALA A 162 13.48 -11.01 7.54
C ALA A 162 14.91 -10.77 8.09
N GLY A 163 15.03 -10.25 9.32
CA GLY A 163 16.30 -10.03 9.97
C GLY A 163 17.12 -11.32 10.12
N TRP A 164 16.47 -12.39 10.58
CA TRP A 164 17.12 -13.69 10.75
C TRP A 164 17.60 -14.26 9.41
N VAL A 165 16.78 -14.21 8.35
CA VAL A 165 17.18 -14.71 7.02
C VAL A 165 18.35 -13.90 6.45
N LEU A 166 18.28 -12.57 6.53
CA LEU A 166 19.33 -11.69 5.99
C LEU A 166 20.64 -11.78 6.77
N GLU A 167 20.60 -12.16 8.05
CA GLU A 167 21.81 -12.33 8.89
C GLU A 167 22.48 -13.68 8.66
N ASN A 168 21.71 -14.75 8.42
CA ASN A 168 22.25 -16.11 8.40
C ASN A 168 22.54 -16.65 6.99
N PHE A 169 22.07 -15.96 5.95
CA PHE A 169 22.28 -16.36 4.57
C PHE A 169 22.84 -15.21 3.75
N GLU A 170 23.83 -15.50 2.91
CA GLU A 170 24.42 -14.51 2.01
C GLU A 170 23.49 -14.18 0.82
N ALA A 171 23.59 -12.95 0.31
CA ALA A 171 22.98 -12.57 -0.93
C ALA A 171 23.62 -13.31 -2.12
N PRO A 172 22.87 -13.69 -3.18
CA PRO A 172 21.44 -13.44 -3.38
C PRO A 172 20.51 -14.47 -2.73
N ASN A 173 21.04 -15.57 -2.14
CA ASN A 173 20.23 -16.67 -1.60
C ASN A 173 19.31 -16.21 -0.46
N SER A 174 19.77 -15.28 0.40
CA SER A 174 18.91 -14.68 1.44
C SER A 174 17.64 -14.07 0.85
N TYR A 175 17.74 -13.36 -0.26
CA TYR A 175 16.60 -12.77 -0.97
C TYR A 175 15.67 -13.83 -1.56
N ALA A 176 16.24 -14.90 -2.14
CA ALA A 176 15.48 -16.02 -2.63
C ALA A 176 14.64 -16.67 -1.53
N TYR A 177 15.25 -16.96 -0.39
CA TYR A 177 14.58 -17.54 0.78
C TYR A 177 13.48 -16.65 1.32
N LEU A 178 13.70 -15.34 1.40
CA LEU A 178 12.67 -14.38 1.83
C LEU A 178 11.41 -14.50 0.95
N PHE A 179 11.54 -14.50 -0.37
CA PHE A 179 10.39 -14.64 -1.27
C PHE A 179 9.73 -16.01 -1.16
N MET A 180 10.50 -17.11 -1.12
CA MET A 180 9.95 -18.47 -1.03
C MET A 180 9.23 -18.71 0.31
N ILE A 181 9.83 -18.33 1.44
CA ILE A 181 9.22 -18.46 2.77
C ILE A 181 7.94 -17.63 2.83
N SER A 182 8.00 -16.38 2.37
CA SER A 182 6.86 -15.49 2.37
C SER A 182 5.73 -16.01 1.48
N ALA A 183 6.04 -16.60 0.31
CA ALA A 183 5.04 -17.21 -0.55
C ALA A 183 4.34 -18.40 0.13
N LEU A 184 5.09 -19.28 0.79
CA LEU A 184 4.53 -20.40 1.54
C LEU A 184 3.65 -19.95 2.70
N LEU A 185 4.08 -18.95 3.47
CA LEU A 185 3.27 -18.35 4.54
C LEU A 185 1.99 -17.70 3.98
N MET A 186 2.10 -17.01 2.85
CA MET A 186 0.94 -16.44 2.15
C MET A 186 -0.05 -17.51 1.72
N ALA A 187 0.43 -18.64 1.17
CA ALA A 187 -0.40 -19.74 0.69
C ALA A 187 -1.34 -20.28 1.78
N VAL A 188 -0.86 -20.38 3.04
CA VAL A 188 -1.67 -20.79 4.19
C VAL A 188 -2.93 -19.92 4.33
N GLY A 189 -2.76 -18.61 4.29
CA GLY A 189 -3.89 -17.68 4.40
C GLY A 189 -4.80 -17.66 3.17
N LEU A 190 -4.23 -17.77 1.97
CA LEU A 190 -4.99 -17.83 0.73
C LEU A 190 -5.85 -19.10 0.67
N ILE A 191 -5.29 -20.25 1.04
CA ILE A 191 -6.02 -21.52 1.13
C ILE A 191 -7.12 -21.44 2.18
N ALA A 192 -6.81 -20.95 3.40
CA ALA A 192 -7.80 -20.81 4.46
C ALA A 192 -9.01 -19.95 4.03
N PHE A 193 -8.77 -18.81 3.39
CA PHE A 193 -9.84 -17.97 2.88
C PHE A 193 -10.64 -18.64 1.76
N SER A 194 -9.96 -19.37 0.87
CA SER A 194 -10.58 -20.11 -0.25
C SER A 194 -11.60 -21.18 0.20
N THR A 195 -11.55 -21.60 1.45
CA THR A 195 -12.51 -22.56 2.04
C THR A 195 -13.76 -21.89 2.63
N ILE A 196 -13.89 -20.56 2.54
CA ILE A 196 -15.12 -19.86 2.93
C ILE A 196 -16.19 -20.14 1.87
N GLU A 197 -17.38 -20.56 2.35
CA GLU A 197 -18.53 -20.83 1.48
C GLU A 197 -19.21 -19.51 1.11
N GLU A 198 -19.17 -19.16 -0.18
CA GLU A 198 -19.82 -17.99 -0.70
C GLU A 198 -21.30 -18.29 -1.03
N PRO A 199 -22.27 -17.55 -0.47
CA PRO A 199 -23.68 -17.69 -0.85
C PRO A 199 -23.89 -17.21 -2.30
N ILE A 200 -24.85 -17.87 -3.00
CA ILE A 200 -25.25 -17.47 -4.35
C ILE A 200 -26.03 -16.17 -4.30
N LYS A 201 -25.67 -15.22 -5.14
CA LYS A 201 -26.39 -13.95 -5.29
C LYS A 201 -27.63 -14.19 -6.15
N GLU A 202 -28.82 -14.12 -5.57
CA GLU A 202 -30.08 -14.37 -6.27
C GLU A 202 -30.37 -13.29 -7.35
N LYS A 203 -30.06 -12.03 -7.04
CA LYS A 203 -30.22 -10.90 -8.00
C LYS A 203 -28.84 -10.36 -8.36
N VAL A 204 -28.45 -10.57 -9.62
CA VAL A 204 -27.23 -9.98 -10.18
C VAL A 204 -27.60 -8.57 -10.70
N THR A 205 -26.82 -7.57 -10.34
CA THR A 205 -26.97 -6.22 -10.85
C THR A 205 -26.68 -6.21 -12.35
N GLN A 206 -27.59 -5.71 -13.18
CA GLN A 206 -27.29 -5.49 -14.59
C GLN A 206 -26.13 -4.50 -14.69
N ARG A 207 -25.11 -4.89 -15.44
CA ARG A 207 -23.94 -4.09 -15.72
C ARG A 207 -24.35 -2.85 -16.52
N GLU A 208 -23.75 -1.69 -16.25
CA GLU A 208 -23.93 -0.51 -17.11
C GLU A 208 -23.60 -0.84 -18.57
N ASP A 209 -24.42 -0.32 -19.49
CA ASP A 209 -24.35 -0.65 -20.93
C ASP A 209 -23.04 -0.27 -21.58
N SER A 210 -22.28 0.67 -21.01
CA SER A 210 -21.01 1.14 -21.57
C SER A 210 -20.05 1.68 -20.51
N PHE A 211 -18.83 1.13 -20.49
CA PHE A 211 -17.69 1.64 -19.72
C PHE A 211 -17.34 3.10 -20.12
N VAL A 212 -17.52 3.46 -21.38
CA VAL A 212 -17.28 4.83 -21.89
C VAL A 212 -18.27 5.84 -21.28
N LYS A 213 -19.54 5.47 -21.08
CA LYS A 213 -20.54 6.34 -20.43
C LYS A 213 -20.17 6.60 -18.98
N PHE A 214 -19.72 5.57 -18.27
CA PHE A 214 -19.20 5.70 -16.90
C PHE A 214 -18.03 6.68 -16.84
N LEU A 215 -17.03 6.57 -17.74
CA LEU A 215 -15.87 7.47 -17.78
C LEU A 215 -16.26 8.92 -18.09
N LYS A 216 -17.22 9.15 -19.01
CA LYS A 216 -17.73 10.51 -19.30
C LYS A 216 -18.39 11.15 -18.08
N ASN A 217 -19.20 10.38 -17.36
CA ASN A 217 -19.84 10.85 -16.13
C ASN A 217 -18.82 11.16 -15.03
N ALA A 218 -17.84 10.27 -14.82
CA ALA A 218 -16.75 10.49 -13.89
C ALA A 218 -15.95 11.77 -14.21
N THR A 219 -15.64 11.99 -15.49
CA THR A 219 -14.92 13.20 -15.94
C THR A 219 -15.74 14.48 -15.68
N LYS A 220 -17.05 14.44 -15.87
CA LYS A 220 -17.94 15.56 -15.58
C LYS A 220 -17.92 15.89 -14.08
N ILE A 221 -18.11 14.89 -13.20
CA ILE A 221 -18.07 15.05 -11.75
C ILE A 221 -16.73 15.65 -11.32
N PHE A 222 -15.61 15.13 -11.82
CA PHE A 222 -14.28 15.65 -11.50
C PHE A 222 -14.12 17.14 -11.87
N LYS A 223 -14.66 17.56 -13.03
CA LYS A 223 -14.58 18.96 -13.48
C LYS A 223 -15.47 19.89 -12.66
N GLU A 224 -16.62 19.42 -12.20
CA GLU A 224 -17.62 20.24 -11.50
C GLU A 224 -17.33 20.39 -10.01
N ASP A 225 -16.75 19.38 -9.33
CA ASP A 225 -16.54 19.40 -7.90
C ASP A 225 -15.10 19.83 -7.52
N GLU A 226 -14.98 21.05 -6.99
CA GLU A 226 -13.67 21.60 -6.55
C GLU A 226 -13.11 20.88 -5.32
N ARG A 227 -13.96 20.42 -4.40
CA ARG A 227 -13.51 19.70 -3.18
C ARG A 227 -12.89 18.36 -3.57
N LEU A 228 -13.51 17.65 -4.52
CA LEU A 228 -12.96 16.41 -5.06
C LEU A 228 -11.59 16.63 -5.72
N ARG A 229 -11.46 17.68 -6.53
CA ARG A 229 -10.16 18.03 -7.16
C ARG A 229 -9.09 18.35 -6.12
N LEU A 230 -9.43 19.16 -5.12
CA LEU A 230 -8.48 19.49 -4.03
C LEU A 230 -8.07 18.26 -3.25
N GLN A 231 -9.00 17.38 -2.89
CA GLN A 231 -8.70 16.15 -2.17
C GLN A 231 -7.77 15.24 -2.99
N ILE A 232 -8.02 15.07 -4.28
CA ILE A 232 -7.15 14.29 -5.17
C ILE A 232 -5.75 14.90 -5.25
N LEU A 233 -5.63 16.22 -5.38
CA LEU A 233 -4.34 16.91 -5.39
C LEU A 233 -3.59 16.73 -4.06
N ILE A 234 -4.28 16.88 -2.93
CA ILE A 234 -3.71 16.65 -1.60
C ILE A 234 -3.16 15.23 -1.50
N THR A 235 -3.92 14.24 -1.94
CA THR A 235 -3.49 12.84 -1.91
C THR A 235 -2.29 12.59 -2.82
N LEU A 236 -2.28 13.14 -4.03
CA LEU A 236 -1.12 13.05 -4.94
C LEU A 236 0.14 13.66 -4.32
N PHE A 237 0.02 14.88 -3.74
CA PHE A 237 1.15 15.51 -3.04
C PHE A 237 1.56 14.69 -1.79
N GLY A 238 0.62 14.05 -1.12
CA GLY A 238 0.91 13.14 -0.02
C GLY A 238 1.75 11.94 -0.44
N TYR A 239 1.47 11.36 -1.61
CA TYR A 239 2.29 10.28 -2.17
C TYR A 239 3.72 10.71 -2.54
N ALA A 240 4.08 12.00 -2.44
CA ALA A 240 5.46 12.45 -2.62
C ALA A 240 6.46 11.76 -1.68
N PHE A 241 6.02 11.19 -0.55
CA PHE A 241 6.91 10.37 0.28
C PHE A 241 7.51 9.19 -0.50
N LEU A 242 6.83 8.68 -1.54
CA LEU A 242 7.34 7.60 -2.38
C LEU A 242 8.52 8.01 -3.28
N LEU A 243 8.75 9.32 -3.49
CA LEU A 243 9.96 9.80 -4.15
C LEU A 243 11.22 9.34 -3.40
N ALA A 244 11.21 9.44 -2.07
CA ALA A 244 12.42 9.28 -1.27
C ALA A 244 12.43 8.02 -0.38
N MET A 245 11.29 7.56 0.10
CA MET A 245 11.23 6.43 1.05
C MET A 245 11.94 5.15 0.57
N PRO A 246 11.82 4.70 -0.70
CA PRO A 246 12.51 3.50 -1.17
C PRO A 246 14.04 3.63 -1.15
N PHE A 247 14.57 4.85 -1.10
CA PHE A 247 16.00 5.12 -1.16
C PHE A 247 16.63 5.41 0.22
N ILE A 248 15.82 5.55 1.27
CA ILE A 248 16.31 5.79 2.65
C ILE A 248 17.18 4.64 3.13
N ILE A 249 16.78 3.39 2.85
CA ILE A 249 17.55 2.21 3.26
C ILE A 249 18.90 2.12 2.53
N LEU A 250 18.97 2.57 1.28
CA LEU A 250 20.21 2.62 0.51
C LEU A 250 21.15 3.69 1.06
N LYS A 251 20.63 4.83 1.54
CA LYS A 251 21.44 5.81 2.27
C LYS A 251 21.96 5.23 3.57
N ALA A 252 21.16 4.46 4.31
CA ALA A 252 21.60 3.77 5.51
C ALA A 252 22.76 2.81 5.21
N GLN A 253 22.65 1.99 4.17
CA GLN A 253 23.69 1.06 3.71
C GLN A 253 24.99 1.77 3.36
N ASN A 254 24.93 2.98 2.82
CA ASN A 254 26.12 3.79 2.51
C ASN A 254 26.69 4.51 3.75
N SER A 255 25.94 4.62 4.85
CA SER A 255 26.34 5.39 6.03
C SER A 255 26.98 4.55 7.12
N PHE A 256 26.61 3.27 7.21
CA PHE A 256 27.13 2.31 8.20
C PHE A 256 26.90 0.87 7.73
N GLU A 257 27.55 -0.08 8.38
CA GLU A 257 27.35 -1.50 8.13
C GLU A 257 25.91 -1.91 8.45
N LEU A 258 25.17 -2.33 7.42
CA LEU A 258 23.77 -2.67 7.51
C LEU A 258 23.58 -4.18 7.69
N THR A 259 23.49 -4.63 8.94
CA THR A 259 23.25 -6.03 9.28
C THR A 259 21.80 -6.45 8.98
N GLY A 260 21.56 -7.75 8.82
CA GLY A 260 20.22 -8.31 8.64
C GLY A 260 19.28 -7.95 9.80
N TRP A 261 19.78 -7.97 11.04
CA TRP A 261 19.03 -7.57 12.22
C TRP A 261 18.64 -6.09 12.23
N LEU A 262 19.48 -5.20 11.71
CA LEU A 262 19.12 -3.78 11.57
C LEU A 262 17.99 -3.60 10.54
N VAL A 263 18.06 -4.27 9.39
CA VAL A 263 16.99 -4.22 8.38
C VAL A 263 15.68 -4.74 8.97
N GLY A 264 15.69 -5.91 9.60
CA GLY A 264 14.53 -6.47 10.30
C GLY A 264 14.01 -5.55 11.42
N GLY A 265 14.91 -4.91 12.15
CA GLY A 265 14.61 -3.93 13.19
C GLY A 265 13.89 -2.70 12.64
N PHE A 266 14.33 -2.15 11.50
CA PHE A 266 13.65 -1.02 10.84
C PHE A 266 12.23 -1.36 10.41
N ILE A 267 12.00 -2.57 9.89
CA ILE A 267 10.65 -3.04 9.56
C ILE A 267 9.80 -3.14 10.84
N THR A 268 10.33 -3.76 11.87
CA THR A 268 9.63 -3.94 13.15
C THR A 268 9.25 -2.59 13.76
N ILE A 269 10.19 -1.64 13.83
CA ILE A 269 9.92 -0.32 14.40
C ILE A 269 8.93 0.49 13.58
N GLN A 270 8.93 0.34 12.25
CA GLN A 270 7.90 0.92 11.37
C GLN A 270 6.51 0.36 11.70
N MET A 271 6.38 -0.94 11.95
CA MET A 271 5.10 -1.54 12.35
C MET A 271 4.68 -1.10 13.75
N ILE A 272 5.62 -0.98 14.68
CA ILE A 272 5.38 -0.41 16.02
C ILE A 272 4.87 1.04 15.87
N GLY A 273 5.50 1.86 15.04
CA GLY A 273 5.05 3.22 14.74
C GLY A 273 3.61 3.26 14.22
N SER A 274 3.28 2.36 13.29
CA SER A 274 1.91 2.20 12.77
C SER A 274 0.91 1.88 13.89
N ILE A 275 1.23 0.94 14.77
CA ILE A 275 0.37 0.55 15.90
C ILE A 275 0.20 1.72 16.88
N LEU A 276 1.30 2.34 17.31
CA LEU A 276 1.27 3.47 18.24
C LEU A 276 0.50 4.67 17.66
N GLY A 277 0.74 4.99 16.39
CA GLY A 277 0.00 6.04 15.68
C GLY A 277 -1.51 5.78 15.71
N ASN A 278 -1.94 4.57 15.39
CA ASN A 278 -3.36 4.22 15.37
C ASN A 278 -3.99 4.23 16.77
N LEU A 279 -3.30 3.72 17.79
CA LEU A 279 -3.85 3.62 19.15
C LEU A 279 -3.93 4.98 19.86
N PHE A 280 -2.90 5.81 19.74
CA PHE A 280 -2.76 7.01 20.57
C PHE A 280 -3.05 8.31 19.83
N LEU A 281 -2.87 8.36 18.51
CA LEU A 281 -2.95 9.59 17.75
C LEU A 281 -4.19 9.61 16.84
N TRP A 282 -4.28 8.69 15.90
CA TRP A 282 -5.30 8.73 14.85
C TRP A 282 -6.71 8.41 15.35
N LYS A 283 -6.84 7.53 16.32
CA LYS A 283 -8.13 7.24 16.98
C LYS A 283 -8.77 8.48 17.60
N ARG A 284 -7.96 9.46 18.04
CA ARG A 284 -8.45 10.70 18.67
C ARG A 284 -8.81 11.79 17.66
N MET A 285 -8.51 11.58 16.38
CA MET A 285 -8.70 12.58 15.31
C MET A 285 -9.78 12.19 14.31
N THR A 286 -10.61 11.19 14.61
CA THR A 286 -11.67 10.68 13.72
C THR A 286 -12.79 11.68 13.47
N GLU A 287 -12.88 12.76 14.23
CA GLU A 287 -13.85 13.85 14.02
C GLU A 287 -13.36 14.90 13.00
N ASN A 288 -12.09 14.89 12.60
CA ASN A 288 -11.55 15.86 11.64
C ASN A 288 -10.43 15.26 10.77
N TYR A 289 -10.80 14.64 9.67
CA TYR A 289 -9.84 13.98 8.78
C TYR A 289 -8.92 14.96 8.05
N ILE A 290 -9.31 16.24 7.87
CA ILE A 290 -8.43 17.26 7.30
C ILE A 290 -7.27 17.56 8.27
N ARG A 291 -7.55 17.72 9.58
CA ARG A 291 -6.50 17.87 10.59
C ARG A 291 -5.62 16.64 10.72
N MET A 292 -6.21 15.44 10.63
CA MET A 292 -5.46 14.18 10.61
C MET A 292 -4.49 14.17 9.42
N MET A 293 -4.94 14.58 8.24
CA MET A 293 -4.11 14.70 7.04
C MET A 293 -2.98 15.71 7.24
N GLN A 294 -3.25 16.89 7.80
CA GLN A 294 -2.25 17.92 8.10
C GLN A 294 -1.16 17.42 9.03
N LEU A 295 -1.55 16.71 10.10
CA LEU A 295 -0.59 16.15 11.04
C LEU A 295 0.26 15.04 10.37
N ALA A 296 -0.34 14.19 9.54
CA ALA A 296 0.38 13.18 8.79
C ALA A 296 1.43 13.82 7.85
N PHE A 297 1.09 14.89 7.13
CA PHE A 297 2.05 15.66 6.32
C PHE A 297 3.17 16.25 7.17
N THR A 298 2.83 16.84 8.32
CA THR A 298 3.82 17.43 9.22
C THR A 298 4.81 16.37 9.70
N ILE A 299 4.34 15.19 10.11
CA ILE A 299 5.22 14.09 10.53
C ILE A 299 6.06 13.59 9.34
N MET A 300 5.50 13.49 8.12
CA MET A 300 6.27 13.13 6.92
C MET A 300 7.36 14.14 6.61
N ILE A 301 7.09 15.44 6.70
CA ILE A 301 8.10 16.47 6.51
C ILE A 301 9.20 16.35 7.57
N SER A 302 8.83 16.18 8.84
CA SER A 302 9.78 16.02 9.94
C SER A 302 10.70 14.80 9.76
N LEU A 303 10.14 13.67 9.29
CA LEU A 303 10.96 12.48 9.03
C LEU A 303 11.97 12.69 7.90
N PHE A 304 11.62 13.42 6.83
CA PHE A 304 12.56 13.70 5.74
C PHE A 304 13.62 14.75 6.14
N ILE A 305 13.28 15.71 6.99
CA ILE A 305 14.27 16.60 7.62
C ILE A 305 15.24 15.77 8.47
N LEU A 306 14.75 14.83 9.28
CA LEU A 306 15.60 13.94 10.05
C LEU A 306 16.45 13.02 9.14
N ALA A 307 15.87 12.46 8.08
CA ALA A 307 16.56 11.62 7.12
C ALA A 307 17.67 12.36 6.36
N PHE A 308 17.51 13.67 6.14
CA PHE A 308 18.53 14.54 5.56
C PHE A 308 19.84 14.53 6.39
N PHE A 309 19.71 14.63 7.72
CA PHE A 309 20.85 14.63 8.66
C PHE A 309 21.21 13.23 9.20
N ALA A 310 20.49 12.18 8.78
CA ALA A 310 20.69 10.84 9.34
C ALA A 310 22.03 10.24 8.93
N SER A 311 22.82 9.80 9.94
CA SER A 311 24.16 9.21 9.78
C SER A 311 24.40 7.99 10.67
N SER A 312 23.50 7.68 11.61
CA SER A 312 23.64 6.56 12.54
C SER A 312 22.38 5.69 12.58
N PRO A 313 22.47 4.41 13.00
CA PRO A 313 21.32 3.51 13.11
C PRO A 313 20.15 4.11 13.90
N LEU A 314 20.42 4.86 14.98
CA LEU A 314 19.39 5.47 15.81
C LEU A 314 18.55 6.51 15.03
N HIS A 315 19.17 7.30 14.17
CA HIS A 315 18.42 8.24 13.33
C HIS A 315 17.43 7.49 12.43
N TYR A 316 17.85 6.39 11.82
CA TYR A 316 16.97 5.58 10.96
C TYR A 316 15.87 4.87 11.74
N VAL A 317 16.12 4.42 12.97
CA VAL A 317 15.07 3.92 13.87
C VAL A 317 13.96 4.95 14.04
N ILE A 318 14.31 6.22 14.29
CA ILE A 318 13.33 7.29 14.46
C ILE A 318 12.62 7.59 13.12
N VAL A 319 13.35 7.61 12.00
CA VAL A 319 12.78 7.81 10.66
C VAL A 319 11.73 6.75 10.34
N PHE A 320 12.03 5.46 10.55
CA PHE A 320 11.09 4.38 10.27
C PHE A 320 9.92 4.35 11.25
N LEU A 321 10.14 4.71 12.52
CA LEU A 321 9.05 4.89 13.49
C LEU A 321 8.06 5.98 13.03
N LEU A 322 8.56 7.16 12.71
CA LEU A 322 7.77 8.29 12.22
C LEU A 322 7.06 7.94 10.90
N PHE A 323 7.72 7.20 10.02
CA PHE A 323 7.11 6.75 8.78
C PHE A 323 5.92 5.82 9.04
N GLY A 324 6.04 4.86 9.95
CA GLY A 324 4.92 4.00 10.34
C GLY A 324 3.72 4.80 10.84
N ILE A 325 3.96 5.77 11.73
CA ILE A 325 2.92 6.68 12.25
C ILE A 325 2.28 7.46 11.09
N ALA A 326 3.07 8.18 10.32
CA ALA A 326 2.59 9.11 9.29
C ALA A 326 1.83 8.42 8.16
N ARG A 327 2.34 7.27 7.67
CA ARG A 327 1.74 6.50 6.58
C ARG A 327 0.30 6.07 6.90
N ASP A 328 0.08 5.58 8.11
CA ASP A 328 -1.24 5.12 8.51
C ASP A 328 -2.21 6.28 8.75
N GLY A 329 -1.73 7.40 9.32
CA GLY A 329 -2.53 8.62 9.44
C GLY A 329 -2.96 9.18 8.09
N PHE A 330 -2.03 9.28 7.15
CA PHE A 330 -2.30 9.70 5.78
C PHE A 330 -3.35 8.79 5.11
N ARG A 331 -3.16 7.48 5.16
CA ARG A 331 -4.09 6.50 4.57
C ARG A 331 -5.48 6.57 5.19
N ASN A 332 -5.56 6.67 6.52
CA ASN A 332 -6.85 6.75 7.23
C ASN A 332 -7.56 8.08 6.90
N ALA A 333 -6.83 9.19 6.87
CA ALA A 333 -7.39 10.48 6.50
C ALA A 333 -7.88 10.50 5.06
N ASP A 334 -7.07 10.03 4.11
CA ASP A 334 -7.42 9.97 2.68
C ASP A 334 -8.69 9.15 2.43
N MET A 335 -8.76 7.95 3.03
CA MET A 335 -9.87 7.03 2.85
C MET A 335 -11.19 7.55 3.43
N ASN A 336 -11.16 8.31 4.52
CA ASN A 336 -12.37 8.84 5.15
C ASN A 336 -12.76 10.20 4.59
N LEU A 337 -11.80 11.04 4.23
CA LEU A 337 -12.06 12.37 3.67
C LEU A 337 -12.83 12.31 2.35
N ILE A 338 -12.51 11.34 1.47
CA ILE A 338 -13.28 11.17 0.24
C ILE A 338 -14.73 10.76 0.52
N LEU A 339 -14.98 9.98 1.60
CA LEU A 339 -16.34 9.58 1.98
C LEU A 339 -17.15 10.74 2.58
N GLU A 340 -16.49 11.73 3.22
CA GLU A 340 -17.12 12.96 3.71
C GLU A 340 -17.46 13.92 2.56
N ILE A 341 -16.56 14.06 1.58
CA ILE A 341 -16.75 14.96 0.44
C ILE A 341 -17.83 14.43 -0.52
N ALA A 342 -17.91 13.11 -0.70
CA ALA A 342 -18.78 12.48 -1.66
C ALA A 342 -20.25 12.48 -1.21
N PRO A 343 -21.21 12.98 -2.04
CA PRO A 343 -22.63 12.75 -1.81
C PRO A 343 -22.94 11.25 -1.69
N GLU A 344 -23.86 10.87 -0.79
CA GLU A 344 -24.12 9.46 -0.47
C GLU A 344 -24.40 8.59 -1.70
N GLU A 345 -25.23 9.08 -2.60
CA GLU A 345 -25.62 8.38 -3.83
C GLU A 345 -24.46 8.21 -4.82
N LYS A 346 -23.47 9.11 -4.79
CA LYS A 346 -22.35 9.17 -5.73
C LYS A 346 -21.03 8.66 -5.13
N ARG A 347 -21.01 8.25 -3.86
CA ARG A 347 -19.78 7.75 -3.16
C ARG A 347 -18.97 6.74 -3.97
N PRO A 348 -19.58 5.70 -4.60
CA PRO A 348 -18.77 4.74 -5.37
C PRO A 348 -18.03 5.39 -6.55
N VAL A 349 -18.66 6.36 -7.22
CA VAL A 349 -18.05 7.07 -8.35
C VAL A 349 -16.90 7.98 -7.88
N TYR A 350 -17.11 8.73 -6.78
CA TYR A 350 -16.07 9.57 -6.17
C TYR A 350 -14.85 8.78 -5.75
N VAL A 351 -15.04 7.65 -5.06
CA VAL A 351 -13.95 6.74 -4.67
C VAL A 351 -13.22 6.17 -5.88
N ALA A 352 -13.96 5.83 -6.96
CA ALA A 352 -13.36 5.33 -8.18
C ALA A 352 -12.50 6.40 -8.89
N ILE A 353 -13.00 7.65 -8.99
CA ILE A 353 -12.25 8.78 -9.57
C ILE A 353 -10.99 9.04 -8.74
N GLN A 354 -11.15 9.16 -7.43
CA GLN A 354 -10.04 9.40 -6.51
C GLN A 354 -8.98 8.29 -6.63
N SER A 355 -9.36 7.02 -6.48
CA SER A 355 -8.44 5.90 -6.55
C SER A 355 -7.69 5.83 -7.87
N SER A 356 -8.39 6.08 -9.00
CA SER A 356 -7.79 6.04 -10.33
C SER A 356 -6.76 7.15 -10.54
N LEU A 357 -7.08 8.38 -10.13
CA LEU A 357 -6.18 9.51 -10.34
C LEU A 357 -5.02 9.53 -9.35
N THR A 358 -5.27 9.20 -8.08
CA THR A 358 -4.19 9.21 -7.07
C THR A 358 -3.21 8.05 -7.23
N SER A 359 -3.61 7.00 -7.92
CA SER A 359 -2.75 5.85 -8.21
C SER A 359 -1.50 6.19 -9.01
N PHE A 360 -1.51 7.30 -9.78
CA PHE A 360 -0.29 7.81 -10.42
C PHE A 360 0.82 8.13 -9.42
N GLY A 361 0.48 8.46 -8.17
CA GLY A 361 1.44 8.66 -7.10
C GLY A 361 2.30 7.43 -6.79
N PHE A 362 1.83 6.22 -7.09
CA PHE A 362 2.62 5.00 -6.90
C PHE A 362 3.85 4.92 -7.81
N PHE A 363 3.88 5.69 -8.89
CA PHE A 363 5.03 5.76 -9.80
C PHE A 363 6.06 6.82 -9.40
N PHE A 364 5.86 7.54 -8.30
CA PHE A 364 6.77 8.60 -7.84
C PHE A 364 8.17 8.10 -7.48
N ALA A 365 8.33 6.82 -7.15
CA ALA A 365 9.66 6.25 -6.94
C ALA A 365 10.54 6.30 -8.22
N ILE A 366 9.95 6.33 -9.42
CA ILE A 366 10.70 6.43 -10.68
C ILE A 366 11.39 7.79 -10.80
N PRO A 367 10.67 8.95 -10.79
CA PRO A 367 11.35 10.25 -10.76
C PRO A 367 12.20 10.44 -9.50
N GLY A 368 11.86 9.80 -8.37
CA GLY A 368 12.71 9.79 -7.18
C GLY A 368 14.09 9.19 -7.44
N GLY A 369 14.15 8.03 -8.11
CA GLY A 369 15.41 7.41 -8.54
C GLY A 369 16.20 8.30 -9.51
N LEU A 370 15.53 8.96 -10.47
CA LEU A 370 16.16 9.88 -11.40
C LEU A 370 16.77 11.11 -10.68
N ILE A 371 16.02 11.73 -9.77
CA ILE A 371 16.53 12.86 -8.97
C ILE A 371 17.73 12.43 -8.14
N LEU A 372 17.65 11.26 -7.51
CA LEU A 372 18.76 10.74 -6.70
C LEU A 372 20.02 10.49 -7.54
N GLU A 373 19.87 9.91 -8.72
CA GLU A 373 21.01 9.61 -9.60
C GLU A 373 21.68 10.87 -10.15
N MET A 374 20.89 11.91 -10.46
CA MET A 374 21.39 13.17 -11.02
C MET A 374 21.90 14.18 -9.99
N PHE A 375 21.25 14.24 -8.83
CA PHE A 375 21.42 15.34 -7.85
C PHE A 375 21.72 14.89 -6.43
N GLY A 376 21.70 13.57 -6.16
CA GLY A 376 22.02 13.02 -4.84
C GLY A 376 20.87 13.08 -3.84
N TYR A 377 21.15 12.56 -2.62
CA TYR A 377 20.14 12.42 -1.54
C TYR A 377 19.60 13.75 -1.05
N ASP A 378 20.44 14.79 -0.97
CA ASP A 378 20.04 16.09 -0.44
C ASP A 378 18.96 16.73 -1.31
N ALA A 379 19.16 16.73 -2.63
CA ALA A 379 18.18 17.19 -3.59
C ALA A 379 16.87 16.38 -3.49
N LEU A 380 16.97 15.05 -3.42
CA LEU A 380 15.80 14.17 -3.32
C LEU A 380 14.95 14.52 -2.09
N TYR A 381 15.57 14.72 -0.93
CA TYR A 381 14.82 15.08 0.29
C TYR A 381 14.25 16.48 0.20
N ILE A 382 14.98 17.47 -0.30
CA ILE A 382 14.49 18.83 -0.48
C ILE A 382 13.27 18.84 -1.43
N PHE A 383 13.34 18.19 -2.58
CA PHE A 383 12.20 18.08 -3.51
C PHE A 383 10.99 17.39 -2.86
N THR A 384 11.22 16.31 -2.12
CA THR A 384 10.15 15.61 -1.41
C THR A 384 9.49 16.50 -0.37
N ILE A 385 10.27 17.22 0.44
CA ILE A 385 9.78 18.17 1.45
C ILE A 385 8.98 19.30 0.78
N MET A 386 9.49 19.88 -0.30
CA MET A 386 8.79 20.97 -1.01
C MET A 386 7.42 20.51 -1.52
N ILE A 387 7.33 19.33 -2.13
CA ILE A 387 6.05 18.79 -2.63
C ILE A 387 5.08 18.51 -1.47
N LEU A 388 5.57 17.96 -0.34
CA LEU A 388 4.76 17.75 0.86
C LEU A 388 4.28 19.07 1.47
N LEU A 389 5.08 20.13 1.48
CA LEU A 389 4.67 21.47 1.92
C LEU A 389 3.55 22.05 1.05
N VAL A 390 3.63 21.86 -0.28
CA VAL A 390 2.55 22.24 -1.19
C VAL A 390 1.28 21.46 -0.87
N GLY A 391 1.38 20.15 -0.61
CA GLY A 391 0.26 19.33 -0.17
C GLY A 391 -0.37 19.86 1.14
N LEU A 392 0.46 20.18 2.12
CA LEU A 392 0.04 20.75 3.39
C LEU A 392 -0.68 22.12 3.20
N PHE A 393 -0.21 22.94 2.27
CA PHE A 393 -0.89 24.19 1.91
C PHE A 393 -2.29 23.94 1.35
N PHE A 394 -2.46 22.98 0.44
CA PHE A 394 -3.78 22.62 -0.12
C PHE A 394 -4.74 22.05 0.93
N THR A 395 -4.26 21.37 1.96
CA THR A 395 -5.12 20.93 3.07
C THR A 395 -5.73 22.11 3.80
N ARG A 396 -4.97 23.21 3.98
CA ARG A 396 -5.49 24.46 4.59
C ARG A 396 -6.56 25.10 3.72
N LYS A 397 -6.38 25.08 2.39
CA LYS A 397 -7.40 25.58 1.44
C LYS A 397 -8.69 24.77 1.57
N LEU A 398 -8.60 23.45 1.57
CA LEU A 398 -9.78 22.57 1.72
C LEU A 398 -10.50 22.82 3.06
N MET A 399 -9.75 22.98 4.15
CA MET A 399 -10.33 23.25 5.47
C MET A 399 -11.12 24.55 5.50
N LYS A 400 -10.62 25.62 4.85
CA LYS A 400 -11.35 26.90 4.73
C LYS A 400 -12.66 26.76 3.94
N MET A 401 -12.65 25.97 2.85
CA MET A 401 -13.87 25.73 2.06
C MET A 401 -14.94 25.02 2.88
N VAL A 402 -14.58 23.95 3.59
CA VAL A 402 -15.52 23.19 4.43
C VAL A 402 -16.05 24.04 5.59
N SER A 403 -15.22 24.89 6.20
CA SER A 403 -15.68 25.78 7.29
C SER A 403 -16.63 26.87 6.84
N LEU A 404 -16.49 27.40 5.62
CA LEU A 404 -17.39 28.41 5.05
C LEU A 404 -18.76 27.81 4.72
N GLU A 405 -18.81 26.59 4.18
CA GLU A 405 -20.08 25.89 3.89
C GLU A 405 -20.86 25.56 5.18
N SER A 406 -20.18 25.10 6.24
CA SER A 406 -20.84 24.85 7.52
C SER A 406 -21.41 26.10 8.16
N SER A 407 -20.75 27.24 7.97
CA SER A 407 -21.26 28.54 8.47
C SER A 407 -22.49 29.05 7.67
N GLN A 408 -22.54 28.76 6.36
CA GLN A 408 -23.69 29.16 5.54
C GLN A 408 -24.94 28.31 5.82
N VAL A 409 -24.77 27.02 6.10
CA VAL A 409 -25.87 26.11 6.48
C VAL A 409 -26.48 26.45 7.86
N GLN A 410 -25.71 27.06 8.76
CA GLN A 410 -26.23 27.49 10.07
C GLN A 410 -27.00 28.83 10.03
N ILE A 411 -26.88 29.59 8.95
CA ILE A 411 -27.54 30.91 8.77
C ILE A 411 -28.81 30.77 7.90
N SER A 412 -28.97 29.68 7.17
CA SER A 412 -30.17 29.34 6.37
C SER A 412 -31.14 28.48 7.17
#